data_7fde728ee582945d2d99a34743c4c0c9
#
_entry.id   7fde728ee582945d2d99a34743c4c0c9
#
_cell.length_a   1.000
_cell.length_b   1.000
_cell.length_c   1.000
_cell.angle_alpha   90.00
_cell.angle_beta   90.00
_cell.angle_gamma   90.00
#
_symmetry.space_group_name_H-M   'P 1'
#
loop_
_entity.id
_entity.type
_entity.pdbx_description
1 polymer ?
#
loop_
_entity_poly.entity_id
_entity_poly.type
_entity_poly.pdbx_seq_one_letter_code
_entity_poly.pdbx_strand_id
1 'polypeptide(L)'
;MEQLLNKEQLELCRILSMALRNKKIEKLNPDVDYARVIAIAESHKVTSLLYPALAESELPENIWNTVDQKADQTVRQSYRLLMLDRYVINTLQENGIDAILLKGCGTAAWYPVPELRKSGDVDLLLKNEAETLKALQILSEKGFTKEKEQLSQHHMVCESPDHIEIELHTALTEPFDSDKTNQFLMECQKAYFTHRREVNTMGVTFQLTADGYHAFYLLLHMLHHYLRAGFGIKLLCDWVVFWAKQVSDGEKETFLRLVRESGTLGFAQMMTKVCVCYLG
;
A
#
# COMPACT_ATOMS: atom_id res chain seq x y z
N MET A 1 2.65 21.14 25.62
CA MET A 1 1.96 20.23 24.67
C MET A 1 1.97 18.86 25.30
N GLU A 2 0.81 18.30 25.60
CA GLU A 2 0.73 16.89 25.99
C GLU A 2 1.35 16.03 24.89
N GLN A 3 2.18 15.08 25.30
CA GLN A 3 2.84 14.17 24.38
C GLN A 3 1.78 13.20 23.84
N LEU A 4 1.35 13.39 22.58
CA LEU A 4 0.29 12.62 21.95
C LEU A 4 0.62 11.12 21.84
N LEU A 5 1.91 10.76 21.77
CA LEU A 5 2.39 9.38 21.67
C LEU A 5 3.19 9.02 22.94
N ASN A 6 3.04 7.78 23.41
CA ASN A 6 3.88 7.25 24.48
C ASN A 6 5.29 6.88 23.96
N LYS A 7 6.21 6.53 24.88
CA LYS A 7 7.60 6.26 24.55
C LYS A 7 7.79 5.06 23.61
N GLU A 8 6.97 4.02 23.72
CA GLU A 8 7.01 2.84 22.86
C GLU A 8 6.51 3.16 21.44
N GLN A 9 5.49 4.00 21.30
CA GLN A 9 5.00 4.48 20.01
C GLN A 9 6.04 5.37 19.32
N LEU A 10 6.70 6.26 20.06
CA LEU A 10 7.78 7.09 19.53
C LEU A 10 8.97 6.25 19.09
N GLU A 11 9.32 5.22 19.87
CA GLU A 11 10.41 4.30 19.53
C GLU A 11 10.07 3.49 18.27
N LEU A 12 8.82 3.02 18.12
CA LEU A 12 8.36 2.39 16.88
C LEU A 12 8.54 3.32 15.69
N CYS A 13 8.13 4.58 15.80
CA CYS A 13 8.33 5.57 14.75
C CYS A 13 9.81 5.76 14.41
N ARG A 14 10.69 5.82 15.43
CA ARG A 14 12.15 5.93 15.25
C ARG A 14 12.71 4.73 14.49
N ILE A 15 12.33 3.51 14.88
CA ILE A 15 12.82 2.28 14.23
C ILE A 15 12.33 2.23 12.78
N LEU A 16 11.05 2.52 12.53
CA LEU A 16 10.49 2.60 11.17
C LEU A 16 11.20 3.65 10.33
N SER A 17 11.45 4.85 10.89
CA SER A 17 12.21 5.90 10.20
C SER A 17 13.58 5.43 9.73
N MET A 18 14.29 4.65 10.56
CA MET A 18 15.59 4.07 10.22
C MET A 18 15.45 2.97 9.15
N ALA A 19 14.49 2.06 9.33
CA ALA A 19 14.23 0.96 8.41
C ALA A 19 13.86 1.45 6.99
N LEU A 20 12.97 2.45 6.90
CA LEU A 20 12.55 3.03 5.62
C LEU A 20 13.67 3.78 4.87
N ARG A 21 14.79 4.05 5.53
CA ARG A 21 16.01 4.66 4.96
C ARG A 21 17.17 3.70 4.83
N ASN A 22 16.92 2.40 5.02
CA ASN A 22 17.95 1.35 5.04
C ASN A 22 19.08 1.64 6.06
N LYS A 23 18.71 2.16 7.23
CA LYS A 23 19.64 2.46 8.33
C LYS A 23 19.40 1.49 9.49
N LYS A 24 20.47 1.19 10.24
CA LYS A 24 20.44 0.31 11.40
C LYS A 24 20.33 1.09 12.70
N ILE A 25 19.81 0.44 13.73
CA ILE A 25 19.79 0.93 15.10
C ILE A 25 21.09 0.47 15.78
N GLU A 26 21.96 1.40 16.08
CA GLU A 26 23.24 1.10 16.76
C GLU A 26 23.05 0.82 18.26
N LYS A 27 22.12 1.52 18.89
CA LYS A 27 21.87 1.41 20.33
C LYS A 27 20.38 1.46 20.64
N LEU A 28 19.95 0.51 21.44
CA LEU A 28 18.59 0.46 22.00
C LEU A 28 18.43 1.46 23.13
N ASN A 29 17.20 1.99 23.29
CA ASN A 29 16.87 2.83 24.43
C ASN A 29 16.51 1.94 25.63
N PRO A 30 17.31 1.98 26.76
CA PRO A 30 17.07 1.10 27.89
C PRO A 30 15.77 1.37 28.66
N ASP A 31 15.15 2.54 28.45
CA ASP A 31 13.91 2.93 29.13
C ASP A 31 12.66 2.45 28.40
N VAL A 32 12.81 1.77 27.24
CA VAL A 32 11.71 1.32 26.37
C VAL A 32 11.44 -0.17 26.54
N ASP A 33 10.18 -0.53 26.66
CA ASP A 33 9.72 -1.92 26.59
C ASP A 33 9.59 -2.37 25.12
N TYR A 34 10.61 -3.07 24.62
CA TYR A 34 10.62 -3.56 23.23
C TYR A 34 9.57 -4.65 22.95
N ALA A 35 9.16 -5.43 23.94
CA ALA A 35 8.04 -6.37 23.75
C ALA A 35 6.76 -5.61 23.41
N ARG A 36 6.53 -4.48 24.07
CA ARG A 36 5.40 -3.60 23.78
C ARG A 36 5.54 -2.88 22.43
N VAL A 37 6.75 -2.45 22.06
CA VAL A 37 7.02 -1.89 20.71
C VAL A 37 6.63 -2.88 19.63
N ILE A 38 7.04 -4.15 19.75
CA ILE A 38 6.72 -5.19 18.77
C ILE A 38 5.22 -5.49 18.75
N ALA A 39 4.55 -5.54 19.90
CA ALA A 39 3.10 -5.72 19.96
C ALA A 39 2.33 -4.59 19.23
N ILE A 40 2.78 -3.34 19.39
CA ILE A 40 2.23 -2.20 18.65
C ILE A 40 2.52 -2.35 17.14
N ALA A 41 3.74 -2.72 16.76
CA ALA A 41 4.11 -2.93 15.36
C ALA A 41 3.26 -4.05 14.71
N GLU A 42 2.94 -5.10 15.46
CA GLU A 42 2.10 -6.20 14.98
C GLU A 42 0.66 -5.73 14.74
N SER A 43 0.08 -4.95 15.65
CA SER A 43 -1.27 -4.38 15.48
C SER A 43 -1.38 -3.48 14.25
N HIS A 44 -0.29 -2.82 13.87
CA HIS A 44 -0.17 -1.98 12.68
C HIS A 44 0.33 -2.72 11.43
N LYS A 45 0.59 -4.03 11.51
CA LYS A 45 1.06 -4.88 10.39
C LYS A 45 2.42 -4.41 9.81
N VAL A 46 3.34 -3.89 10.66
CA VAL A 46 4.65 -3.35 10.26
C VAL A 46 5.84 -4.04 10.93
N THR A 47 5.62 -5.14 11.65
CA THR A 47 6.69 -5.85 12.39
C THR A 47 7.83 -6.29 11.48
N SER A 48 7.52 -6.82 10.30
CA SER A 48 8.53 -7.24 9.31
C SER A 48 9.41 -6.08 8.83
N LEU A 49 8.87 -4.86 8.75
CA LEU A 49 9.64 -3.67 8.34
C LEU A 49 10.73 -3.30 9.35
N LEU A 50 10.63 -3.74 10.60
CA LEU A 50 11.63 -3.44 11.64
C LEU A 50 12.89 -4.28 11.49
N TYR A 51 12.81 -5.43 10.79
CA TYR A 51 13.88 -6.41 10.67
C TYR A 51 15.24 -5.80 10.25
N PRO A 52 15.36 -5.07 9.12
CA PRO A 52 16.65 -4.56 8.68
C PRO A 52 17.26 -3.52 9.64
N ALA A 53 16.43 -2.76 10.36
CA ALA A 53 16.91 -1.78 11.31
C ALA A 53 17.37 -2.40 12.63
N LEU A 54 16.80 -3.55 13.03
CA LEU A 54 17.07 -4.21 14.31
C LEU A 54 18.05 -5.40 14.21
N ALA A 55 18.42 -5.84 12.99
CA ALA A 55 19.19 -7.07 12.77
C ALA A 55 20.54 -7.13 13.49
N GLU A 56 21.14 -5.98 13.83
CA GLU A 56 22.42 -5.90 14.55
C GLU A 56 22.27 -5.30 15.95
N SER A 57 21.04 -5.16 16.44
CA SER A 57 20.76 -4.61 17.77
C SER A 57 20.82 -5.70 18.84
N GLU A 58 21.11 -5.29 20.08
CA GLU A 58 21.15 -6.19 21.24
C GLU A 58 19.75 -6.44 21.82
N LEU A 59 18.77 -6.78 20.97
CA LEU A 59 17.44 -7.17 21.43
C LEU A 59 17.49 -8.51 22.19
N PRO A 60 16.66 -8.68 23.25
CA PRO A 60 16.45 -9.99 23.87
C PRO A 60 16.04 -11.03 22.83
N GLU A 61 16.61 -12.23 22.92
CA GLU A 61 16.46 -13.29 21.93
C GLU A 61 14.98 -13.63 21.61
N ASN A 62 14.14 -13.67 22.61
CA ASN A 62 12.71 -13.94 22.43
C ASN A 62 11.98 -12.85 21.63
N ILE A 63 12.39 -11.60 21.78
CA ILE A 63 11.84 -10.46 21.02
C ILE A 63 12.37 -10.47 19.60
N TRP A 64 13.68 -10.70 19.43
CA TRP A 64 14.28 -10.85 18.11
C TRP A 64 13.64 -11.99 17.31
N ASN A 65 13.46 -13.16 17.91
CA ASN A 65 12.83 -14.31 17.27
C ASN A 65 11.41 -13.99 16.76
N THR A 66 10.66 -13.12 17.44
CA THR A 66 9.35 -12.66 16.96
C THR A 66 9.47 -11.80 15.69
N VAL A 67 10.43 -10.87 15.65
CA VAL A 67 10.68 -10.02 14.48
C VAL A 67 11.15 -10.87 13.30
N ASP A 68 12.10 -11.76 13.52
CA ASP A 68 12.65 -12.67 12.50
C ASP A 68 11.59 -13.59 11.91
N GLN A 69 10.77 -14.22 12.73
CA GLN A 69 9.66 -15.06 12.29
C GLN A 69 8.65 -14.28 11.44
N LYS A 70 8.31 -13.04 11.84
CA LYS A 70 7.37 -12.21 11.08
C LYS A 70 7.97 -11.72 9.76
N ALA A 71 9.28 -11.46 9.73
CA ALA A 71 9.99 -11.13 8.49
C ALA A 71 9.94 -12.32 7.51
N ASP A 72 10.32 -13.53 7.95
CA ASP A 72 10.30 -14.76 7.13
C ASP A 72 8.88 -15.05 6.59
N GLN A 73 7.85 -14.98 7.45
CA GLN A 73 6.45 -15.16 7.03
C GLN A 73 6.04 -14.12 5.98
N THR A 74 6.45 -12.85 6.15
CA THR A 74 6.13 -11.78 5.22
C THR A 74 6.84 -11.97 3.88
N VAL A 75 8.11 -12.35 3.88
CA VAL A 75 8.88 -12.66 2.65
C VAL A 75 8.18 -13.76 1.84
N ARG A 76 7.82 -14.87 2.49
CA ARG A 76 7.09 -15.97 1.81
C ARG A 76 5.76 -15.50 1.21
N GLN A 77 4.99 -14.72 1.97
CA GLN A 77 3.72 -14.17 1.50
C GLN A 77 3.93 -13.18 0.34
N SER A 78 4.98 -12.36 0.39
CA SER A 78 5.29 -11.39 -0.67
C SER A 78 5.59 -12.08 -2.00
N TYR A 79 6.35 -13.19 -2.00
CA TYR A 79 6.59 -13.96 -3.22
C TYR A 79 5.33 -14.68 -3.73
N ARG A 80 4.47 -15.18 -2.83
CA ARG A 80 3.17 -15.76 -3.25
C ARG A 80 2.28 -14.71 -3.92
N LEU A 81 2.16 -13.52 -3.35
CA LEU A 81 1.41 -12.41 -3.92
C LEU A 81 2.01 -11.94 -5.25
N LEU A 82 3.35 -11.82 -5.34
CA LEU A 82 4.04 -11.45 -6.56
C LEU A 82 3.69 -12.38 -7.74
N MET A 83 3.68 -13.70 -7.49
CA MET A 83 3.32 -14.67 -8.50
C MET A 83 1.84 -14.63 -8.85
N LEU A 84 0.98 -14.39 -7.86
CA LEU A 84 -0.45 -14.24 -8.07
C LEU A 84 -0.78 -12.96 -8.85
N ASP A 85 -0.20 -11.79 -8.48
CA ASP A 85 -0.33 -10.54 -9.22
C ASP A 85 0.02 -10.76 -10.70
N ARG A 86 1.19 -11.35 -10.95
CA ARG A 86 1.65 -11.66 -12.31
C ARG A 86 0.70 -12.59 -13.05
N TYR A 87 0.25 -13.67 -12.40
CA TYR A 87 -0.66 -14.64 -13.01
C TYR A 87 -1.98 -14.00 -13.40
N VAL A 88 -2.61 -13.24 -12.48
CA VAL A 88 -3.90 -12.58 -12.70
C VAL A 88 -3.78 -11.55 -13.82
N ILE A 89 -2.77 -10.66 -13.76
CA ILE A 89 -2.56 -9.63 -14.79
C ILE A 89 -2.35 -10.25 -16.16
N ASN A 90 -1.50 -11.26 -16.29
CA ASN A 90 -1.25 -11.94 -17.57
C ASN A 90 -2.53 -12.61 -18.09
N THR A 91 -3.27 -13.30 -17.22
CA THR A 91 -4.54 -13.95 -17.60
C THR A 91 -5.54 -12.93 -18.14
N LEU A 92 -5.66 -11.78 -17.52
CA LEU A 92 -6.56 -10.71 -17.99
C LEU A 92 -6.08 -10.12 -19.32
N GLN A 93 -4.79 -9.85 -19.47
CA GLN A 93 -4.20 -9.32 -20.71
C GLN A 93 -4.36 -10.27 -21.90
N GLU A 94 -4.14 -11.58 -21.72
CA GLU A 94 -4.37 -12.61 -22.75
C GLU A 94 -5.82 -12.65 -23.23
N ASN A 95 -6.77 -12.20 -22.41
CA ASN A 95 -8.20 -12.09 -22.75
C ASN A 95 -8.63 -10.67 -23.16
N GLY A 96 -7.67 -9.78 -23.44
CA GLY A 96 -7.91 -8.42 -23.91
C GLY A 96 -8.44 -7.47 -22.84
N ILE A 97 -8.24 -7.79 -21.56
CA ILE A 97 -8.57 -6.91 -20.44
C ILE A 97 -7.30 -6.26 -19.93
N ASP A 98 -7.33 -4.95 -19.83
CA ASP A 98 -6.24 -4.13 -19.40
C ASP A 98 -6.43 -3.75 -17.92
N ALA A 99 -5.52 -4.19 -17.06
CA ALA A 99 -5.56 -3.96 -15.62
C ALA A 99 -4.31 -3.21 -15.13
N ILE A 100 -4.48 -2.35 -14.14
CA ILE A 100 -3.40 -1.59 -13.50
C ILE A 100 -3.29 -2.04 -12.04
N LEU A 101 -2.09 -2.43 -11.62
CA LEU A 101 -1.81 -2.73 -10.23
C LEU A 101 -1.82 -1.44 -9.40
N LEU A 102 -2.69 -1.37 -8.38
CA LEU A 102 -2.88 -0.18 -7.55
C LEU A 102 -1.98 -0.14 -6.33
N LYS A 103 -1.81 -1.26 -5.64
CA LYS A 103 -1.05 -1.41 -4.38
C LYS A 103 -0.16 -2.66 -4.42
N GLY A 104 -0.05 -3.33 -3.29
CA GLY A 104 0.62 -4.63 -3.19
C GLY A 104 2.09 -4.58 -3.61
N CYS A 105 2.45 -5.45 -4.54
CA CYS A 105 3.81 -5.56 -5.06
C CYS A 105 4.29 -4.30 -5.77
N GLY A 106 3.38 -3.53 -6.40
CA GLY A 106 3.73 -2.26 -7.03
C GLY A 106 4.22 -1.21 -6.04
N THR A 107 3.57 -1.10 -4.87
CA THR A 107 4.00 -0.20 -3.79
C THR A 107 5.26 -0.71 -3.08
N ALA A 108 5.41 -2.03 -2.97
CA ALA A 108 6.59 -2.64 -2.34
C ALA A 108 7.91 -2.25 -3.03
N ALA A 109 7.88 -1.99 -4.35
CA ALA A 109 9.06 -1.57 -5.13
C ALA A 109 9.78 -0.34 -4.59
N TRP A 110 9.14 0.47 -3.77
CA TRP A 110 9.75 1.69 -3.20
C TRP A 110 10.40 1.47 -1.85
N TYR A 111 10.18 0.31 -1.23
CA TYR A 111 10.83 -0.03 0.02
C TYR A 111 12.28 -0.48 -0.20
N PRO A 112 13.19 -0.19 0.74
CA PRO A 112 14.58 -0.67 0.66
C PRO A 112 14.67 -2.20 0.55
N VAL A 113 13.76 -2.91 1.23
CA VAL A 113 13.58 -4.36 1.16
C VAL A 113 12.12 -4.64 0.82
N PRO A 114 11.77 -4.74 -0.47
CA PRO A 114 10.38 -4.88 -0.93
C PRO A 114 9.61 -6.04 -0.31
N GLU A 115 10.31 -7.16 -0.08
CA GLU A 115 9.76 -8.40 0.46
C GLU A 115 9.19 -8.25 1.87
N LEU A 116 9.67 -7.26 2.64
CA LEU A 116 9.26 -7.02 4.02
C LEU A 116 8.00 -6.15 4.15
N ARG A 117 7.51 -5.57 3.03
CA ARG A 117 6.24 -4.86 3.05
C ARG A 117 5.08 -5.84 3.04
N LYS A 118 4.39 -5.96 4.19
CA LYS A 118 3.24 -6.86 4.32
C LYS A 118 2.07 -6.41 3.43
N SER A 119 1.63 -7.31 2.55
CA SER A 119 0.39 -7.23 1.77
C SER A 119 -0.43 -8.48 1.99
N GLY A 120 -1.76 -8.40 1.79
CA GLY A 120 -2.68 -9.52 1.98
C GLY A 120 -3.52 -9.83 0.75
N ASP A 121 -3.64 -8.88 -0.14
CA ASP A 121 -4.59 -8.78 -1.23
C ASP A 121 -3.91 -8.38 -2.55
N VAL A 122 -4.60 -8.62 -3.65
CA VAL A 122 -4.26 -8.15 -5.00
C VAL A 122 -5.27 -7.07 -5.38
N ASP A 123 -4.81 -5.86 -5.67
CA ASP A 123 -5.65 -4.72 -6.03
C ASP A 123 -5.43 -4.31 -7.48
N LEU A 124 -6.41 -4.50 -8.32
CA LEU A 124 -6.36 -4.17 -9.75
C LEU A 124 -7.44 -3.17 -10.14
N LEU A 125 -7.06 -2.08 -10.79
CA LEU A 125 -7.99 -1.15 -11.41
C LEU A 125 -8.31 -1.62 -12.83
N LEU A 126 -9.61 -1.69 -13.15
CA LEU A 126 -10.12 -1.93 -14.48
C LEU A 126 -10.81 -0.66 -15.02
N LYS A 127 -11.04 -0.60 -16.35
CA LYS A 127 -11.54 0.62 -16.99
C LYS A 127 -12.99 0.94 -16.61
N ASN A 128 -13.81 -0.08 -16.40
CA ASN A 128 -15.24 0.06 -16.12
C ASN A 128 -15.83 -1.25 -15.58
N GLU A 129 -17.07 -1.18 -15.13
CA GLU A 129 -17.81 -2.31 -14.57
C GLU A 129 -17.96 -3.49 -15.58
N ALA A 130 -18.16 -3.22 -16.86
CA ALA A 130 -18.30 -4.28 -17.86
C ALA A 130 -17.01 -5.10 -18.01
N GLU A 131 -15.83 -4.45 -18.01
CA GLU A 131 -14.54 -5.15 -17.98
C GLU A 131 -14.33 -5.90 -16.66
N THR A 132 -14.79 -5.37 -15.55
CA THR A 132 -14.69 -6.03 -14.24
C THR A 132 -15.53 -7.30 -14.18
N LEU A 133 -16.76 -7.27 -14.68
CA LEU A 133 -17.62 -8.46 -14.78
C LEU A 133 -17.02 -9.53 -15.70
N LYS A 134 -16.44 -9.12 -16.83
CA LYS A 134 -15.73 -10.02 -17.74
C LYS A 134 -14.47 -10.62 -17.06
N ALA A 135 -13.72 -9.81 -16.31
CA ALA A 135 -12.57 -10.29 -15.56
C ALA A 135 -12.95 -11.34 -14.52
N LEU A 136 -14.01 -11.09 -13.75
CA LEU A 136 -14.55 -12.07 -12.79
C LEU A 136 -14.94 -13.39 -13.45
N GLN A 137 -15.57 -13.34 -14.63
CA GLN A 137 -15.93 -14.54 -15.36
C GLN A 137 -14.68 -15.33 -15.77
N ILE A 138 -13.69 -14.65 -16.36
CA ILE A 138 -12.41 -15.27 -16.78
C ILE A 138 -11.69 -15.91 -15.58
N LEU A 139 -11.60 -15.20 -14.47
CA LEU A 139 -10.97 -15.72 -13.26
C LEU A 139 -11.74 -16.91 -12.66
N SER A 140 -13.09 -16.87 -12.71
CA SER A 140 -13.91 -17.99 -12.28
C SER A 140 -13.67 -19.24 -13.12
N GLU A 141 -13.49 -19.12 -14.42
CA GLU A 141 -13.12 -20.24 -15.33
C GLU A 141 -11.71 -20.80 -15.01
N LYS A 142 -10.87 -20.04 -14.31
CA LYS A 142 -9.54 -20.44 -13.81
C LYS A 142 -9.56 -20.95 -12.37
N GLY A 143 -10.73 -21.12 -11.77
CA GLY A 143 -10.90 -21.69 -10.44
C GLY A 143 -10.92 -20.67 -9.30
N PHE A 144 -10.99 -19.38 -9.58
CA PHE A 144 -11.21 -18.36 -8.57
C PHE A 144 -12.68 -18.35 -8.14
N THR A 145 -12.92 -18.16 -6.85
CA THR A 145 -14.27 -18.18 -6.28
C THR A 145 -14.78 -16.75 -6.11
N LYS A 146 -15.89 -16.41 -6.77
CA LYS A 146 -16.55 -15.11 -6.59
C LYS A 146 -17.19 -15.04 -5.20
N GLU A 147 -17.02 -13.93 -4.48
CA GLU A 147 -17.77 -13.67 -3.26
C GLU A 147 -19.27 -13.58 -3.53
N LYS A 148 -20.08 -14.16 -2.62
CA LYS A 148 -21.54 -14.22 -2.78
C LYS A 148 -22.20 -12.85 -2.62
N GLU A 149 -21.66 -12.01 -1.74
CA GLU A 149 -22.17 -10.67 -1.47
C GLU A 149 -21.11 -9.63 -1.85
N GLN A 150 -21.35 -8.91 -2.94
CA GLN A 150 -20.50 -7.78 -3.35
C GLN A 150 -20.96 -6.54 -2.57
N LEU A 151 -20.41 -6.34 -1.38
CA LEU A 151 -20.81 -5.26 -0.47
C LEU A 151 -20.26 -3.88 -0.87
N SER A 152 -19.27 -3.82 -1.75
CA SER A 152 -18.64 -2.58 -2.18
C SER A 152 -19.20 -2.08 -3.51
N GLN A 153 -19.38 -0.76 -3.61
CA GLN A 153 -19.83 -0.10 -4.85
C GLN A 153 -18.68 0.18 -5.83
N HIS A 154 -17.43 0.12 -5.37
CA HIS A 154 -16.28 0.52 -6.17
C HIS A 154 -15.32 -0.61 -6.53
N HIS A 155 -15.49 -1.81 -6.00
CA HIS A 155 -14.75 -3.01 -6.38
C HIS A 155 -15.58 -4.28 -6.27
N MET A 156 -15.17 -5.29 -7.01
CA MET A 156 -15.69 -6.65 -6.92
C MET A 156 -14.60 -7.58 -6.42
N VAL A 157 -14.97 -8.55 -5.59
CA VAL A 157 -14.01 -9.44 -4.92
C VAL A 157 -14.14 -10.86 -5.44
N CYS A 158 -13.00 -11.50 -5.67
CA CYS A 158 -12.90 -12.94 -5.82
C CYS A 158 -11.71 -13.47 -5.02
N GLU A 159 -11.73 -14.74 -4.71
CA GLU A 159 -10.70 -15.43 -3.94
C GLU A 159 -9.96 -16.44 -4.81
N SER A 160 -8.64 -16.47 -4.72
CA SER A 160 -7.81 -17.46 -5.38
C SER A 160 -7.99 -18.86 -4.75
N PRO A 161 -7.58 -19.94 -5.43
CA PRO A 161 -7.57 -21.28 -4.84
C PRO A 161 -6.77 -21.41 -3.53
N ASP A 162 -5.82 -20.50 -3.32
CA ASP A 162 -4.98 -20.41 -2.11
C ASP A 162 -5.54 -19.45 -1.05
N HIS A 163 -6.82 -19.06 -1.17
CA HIS A 163 -7.50 -18.16 -0.25
C HIS A 163 -6.87 -16.76 -0.15
N ILE A 164 -6.38 -16.22 -1.26
CA ILE A 164 -5.92 -14.83 -1.36
C ILE A 164 -7.00 -14.03 -2.08
N GLU A 165 -7.38 -12.91 -1.48
CA GLU A 165 -8.39 -11.99 -1.99
C GLU A 165 -7.85 -11.17 -3.16
N ILE A 166 -8.67 -11.00 -4.20
CA ILE A 166 -8.41 -10.15 -5.36
C ILE A 166 -9.53 -9.13 -5.46
N GLU A 167 -9.19 -7.86 -5.26
CA GLU A 167 -10.08 -6.73 -5.43
C GLU A 167 -9.97 -6.17 -6.86
N LEU A 168 -11.02 -6.32 -7.64
CA LEU A 168 -11.14 -5.76 -8.97
C LEU A 168 -11.89 -4.42 -8.89
N HIS A 169 -11.13 -3.33 -8.84
CA HIS A 169 -11.67 -1.98 -8.67
C HIS A 169 -12.29 -1.47 -9.98
N THR A 170 -13.54 -1.00 -9.89
CA THR A 170 -14.26 -0.29 -10.96
C THR A 170 -14.09 1.21 -10.86
N ALA A 171 -13.71 1.70 -9.67
CA ALA A 171 -13.46 3.10 -9.39
C ALA A 171 -12.28 3.26 -8.42
N LEU A 172 -11.68 4.45 -8.37
CA LEU A 172 -10.52 4.77 -7.52
C LEU A 172 -10.86 4.73 -6.03
N THR A 173 -12.12 4.98 -5.68
CA THR A 173 -12.62 5.01 -4.30
C THR A 173 -14.14 4.90 -4.32
N GLU A 174 -14.75 4.69 -3.15
CA GLU A 174 -16.19 4.84 -3.00
C GLU A 174 -16.63 6.29 -3.30
N PRO A 175 -17.89 6.47 -3.74
CA PRO A 175 -18.41 7.80 -4.04
C PRO A 175 -18.44 8.67 -2.78
N PHE A 176 -18.12 9.96 -2.96
CA PHE A 176 -18.30 11.01 -1.97
C PHE A 176 -19.70 11.63 -2.09
N ASP A 177 -20.13 12.40 -1.10
CA ASP A 177 -21.41 13.16 -1.15
C ASP A 177 -21.44 14.27 -2.22
N SER A 178 -20.31 14.57 -2.83
CA SER A 178 -20.14 15.60 -3.87
C SER A 178 -20.15 15.00 -5.27
N ASP A 179 -21.23 15.22 -6.05
CA ASP A 179 -21.30 14.81 -7.45
C ASP A 179 -20.16 15.37 -8.29
N LYS A 180 -19.76 16.63 -8.04
CA LYS A 180 -18.64 17.27 -8.73
C LYS A 180 -17.32 16.51 -8.48
N THR A 181 -17.08 16.09 -7.24
CA THR A 181 -15.88 15.30 -6.89
C THR A 181 -15.93 13.93 -7.55
N ASN A 182 -17.08 13.27 -7.53
CA ASN A 182 -17.25 11.95 -8.15
C ASN A 182 -17.03 12.02 -9.67
N GLN A 183 -17.59 13.03 -10.35
CA GLN A 183 -17.36 13.23 -11.78
C GLN A 183 -15.89 13.49 -12.09
N PHE A 184 -15.21 14.31 -11.30
CA PHE A 184 -13.77 14.55 -11.44
C PHE A 184 -12.95 13.26 -11.28
N LEU A 185 -13.28 12.41 -10.30
CA LEU A 185 -12.59 11.14 -10.08
C LEU A 185 -12.81 10.15 -11.23
N MET A 186 -14.01 10.10 -11.80
CA MET A 186 -14.30 9.28 -12.99
C MET A 186 -13.48 9.72 -14.22
N GLU A 187 -13.33 11.04 -14.42
CA GLU A 187 -12.50 11.58 -15.50
C GLU A 187 -10.99 11.31 -15.22
N CYS A 188 -10.57 11.49 -13.99
CA CYS A 188 -9.21 11.20 -13.54
C CYS A 188 -8.83 9.73 -13.77
N GLN A 189 -9.74 8.78 -13.51
CA GLN A 189 -9.50 7.35 -13.69
C GLN A 189 -9.08 7.01 -15.13
N LYS A 190 -9.61 7.67 -16.15
CA LYS A 190 -9.22 7.45 -17.55
C LYS A 190 -7.73 7.73 -17.76
N ALA A 191 -7.18 8.72 -17.06
CA ALA A 191 -5.77 9.08 -17.16
C ALA A 191 -4.83 8.01 -16.58
N TYR A 192 -5.31 7.17 -15.65
CA TYR A 192 -4.53 6.06 -15.11
C TYR A 192 -4.13 5.06 -16.20
N PHE A 193 -4.98 4.85 -17.20
CA PHE A 193 -4.73 3.94 -18.31
C PHE A 193 -3.90 4.54 -19.44
N THR A 194 -3.76 5.86 -19.50
CA THR A 194 -3.00 6.56 -20.53
C THR A 194 -1.61 7.02 -20.05
N HIS A 195 -1.46 7.28 -18.76
CA HIS A 195 -0.21 7.70 -18.14
C HIS A 195 0.37 6.56 -17.30
N ARG A 196 1.22 5.75 -17.90
CA ARG A 196 1.77 4.54 -17.29
C ARG A 196 3.28 4.59 -17.16
N ARG A 197 3.78 3.76 -16.26
CA ARG A 197 5.19 3.46 -16.15
C ARG A 197 5.40 2.00 -15.75
N GLU A 198 6.57 1.48 -16.12
CA GLU A 198 7.01 0.17 -15.66
C GLU A 198 7.69 0.27 -14.30
N VAL A 199 7.42 -0.70 -13.45
CA VAL A 199 8.06 -0.86 -12.14
C VAL A 199 8.50 -2.29 -11.99
N ASN A 200 9.76 -2.49 -11.68
CA ASN A 200 10.29 -3.80 -11.33
C ASN A 200 10.26 -4.00 -9.83
N THR A 201 9.65 -5.08 -9.38
CA THR A 201 9.61 -5.49 -7.99
C THR A 201 10.03 -6.94 -7.89
N MET A 202 11.08 -7.24 -7.13
CA MET A 202 11.56 -8.62 -6.89
C MET A 202 11.75 -9.42 -8.19
N GLY A 203 12.22 -8.76 -9.26
CA GLY A 203 12.47 -9.37 -10.57
C GLY A 203 11.26 -9.49 -11.52
N VAL A 204 10.07 -9.06 -11.10
CA VAL A 204 8.86 -9.01 -11.94
C VAL A 204 8.53 -7.58 -12.30
N THR A 205 8.24 -7.32 -13.58
CA THR A 205 7.85 -6.00 -14.06
C THR A 205 6.33 -5.88 -14.15
N PHE A 206 5.80 -4.79 -13.59
CA PHE A 206 4.38 -4.45 -13.61
C PHE A 206 4.16 -3.10 -14.28
N GLN A 207 2.97 -2.93 -14.87
CA GLN A 207 2.48 -1.64 -15.33
C GLN A 207 1.73 -0.96 -14.19
N LEU A 208 2.23 0.20 -13.75
CA LEU A 208 1.56 1.07 -12.80
C LEU A 208 1.15 2.36 -13.52
N THR A 209 0.29 3.15 -12.90
CA THR A 209 0.06 4.51 -13.34
C THR A 209 1.27 5.41 -13.04
N ALA A 210 1.39 6.54 -13.73
CA ALA A 210 2.45 7.52 -13.50
C ALA A 210 2.42 8.07 -12.07
N ASP A 211 3.57 8.57 -11.60
CA ASP A 211 3.79 8.86 -10.18
C ASP A 211 2.81 9.85 -9.56
N GLY A 212 2.43 10.90 -10.26
CA GLY A 212 1.46 11.88 -9.75
C GLY A 212 0.07 11.28 -9.52
N TYR A 213 -0.38 10.44 -10.42
CA TYR A 213 -1.64 9.70 -10.30
C TYR A 213 -1.56 8.62 -9.23
N HIS A 214 -0.42 7.93 -9.12
CA HIS A 214 -0.23 6.91 -8.10
C HIS A 214 -0.21 7.52 -6.68
N ALA A 215 0.49 8.64 -6.49
CA ALA A 215 0.45 9.39 -5.24
C ALA A 215 -0.99 9.81 -4.88
N PHE A 216 -1.75 10.25 -5.87
CA PHE A 216 -3.14 10.62 -5.65
C PHE A 216 -3.99 9.42 -5.22
N TYR A 217 -3.80 8.25 -5.84
CA TYR A 217 -4.47 7.03 -5.39
C TYR A 217 -4.12 6.65 -3.94
N LEU A 218 -2.83 6.67 -3.57
CA LEU A 218 -2.40 6.41 -2.19
C LEU A 218 -3.07 7.36 -1.20
N LEU A 219 -3.21 8.64 -1.57
CA LEU A 219 -3.90 9.64 -0.75
C LEU A 219 -5.40 9.34 -0.60
N LEU A 220 -6.08 9.02 -1.70
CA LEU A 220 -7.51 8.66 -1.68
C LEU A 220 -7.75 7.41 -0.84
N HIS A 221 -6.88 6.41 -0.94
CA HIS A 221 -6.93 5.20 -0.13
C HIS A 221 -6.76 5.50 1.38
N MET A 222 -5.80 6.35 1.75
CA MET A 222 -5.67 6.82 3.14
C MET A 222 -6.90 7.60 3.60
N LEU A 223 -7.45 8.48 2.75
CA LEU A 223 -8.63 9.28 3.07
C LEU A 223 -9.86 8.37 3.30
N HIS A 224 -10.06 7.39 2.41
CA HIS A 224 -11.14 6.41 2.56
C HIS A 224 -11.09 5.72 3.93
N HIS A 225 -9.93 5.19 4.32
CA HIS A 225 -9.75 4.57 5.63
C HIS A 225 -9.94 5.55 6.79
N TYR A 226 -9.40 6.77 6.66
CA TYR A 226 -9.52 7.81 7.69
C TYR A 226 -10.98 8.17 7.99
N LEU A 227 -11.81 8.29 6.96
CA LEU A 227 -13.22 8.64 7.11
C LEU A 227 -14.07 7.50 7.69
N ARG A 228 -13.61 6.24 7.63
CA ARG A 228 -14.38 5.08 8.09
C ARG A 228 -13.97 4.58 9.47
N ALA A 229 -12.75 4.09 9.60
CA ALA A 229 -12.31 3.38 10.79
C ALA A 229 -10.91 3.78 11.28
N GLY A 230 -10.26 4.73 10.60
CA GLY A 230 -8.84 5.01 10.77
C GLY A 230 -7.97 3.96 10.07
N PHE A 231 -6.65 4.14 10.14
CA PHE A 231 -5.68 3.24 9.51
C PHE A 231 -4.40 3.07 10.32
N GLY A 232 -3.69 1.97 10.07
CA GLY A 232 -2.40 1.70 10.70
C GLY A 232 -1.26 2.51 10.08
N ILE A 233 -0.14 2.62 10.82
CA ILE A 233 1.07 3.36 10.40
C ILE A 233 1.65 2.86 9.04
N LYS A 234 1.29 1.66 8.59
CA LYS A 234 1.71 1.08 7.31
C LYS A 234 1.43 2.02 6.13
N LEU A 235 0.27 2.68 6.08
CA LEU A 235 -0.06 3.60 5.00
C LEU A 235 0.79 4.88 5.04
N LEU A 236 1.21 5.32 6.23
CA LEU A 236 2.19 6.40 6.36
C LEU A 236 3.57 5.96 5.88
N CYS A 237 3.97 4.70 6.15
CA CYS A 237 5.22 4.16 5.60
C CYS A 237 5.20 4.13 4.07
N ASP A 238 4.09 3.68 3.45
CA ASP A 238 3.90 3.72 1.98
C ASP A 238 4.07 5.16 1.44
N TRP A 239 3.50 6.15 2.14
CA TRP A 239 3.61 7.56 1.78
C TRP A 239 5.04 8.08 1.86
N VAL A 240 5.76 7.73 2.95
CA VAL A 240 7.17 8.13 3.15
C VAL A 240 8.07 7.57 2.06
N VAL A 241 8.01 6.26 1.80
CA VAL A 241 8.90 5.64 0.80
C VAL A 241 8.56 6.09 -0.62
N PHE A 242 7.29 6.37 -0.90
CA PHE A 242 6.89 6.93 -2.19
C PHE A 242 7.56 8.29 -2.44
N TRP A 243 7.47 9.23 -1.50
CA TRP A 243 8.02 10.57 -1.66
C TRP A 243 9.54 10.65 -1.45
N ALA A 244 10.15 9.65 -0.79
CA ALA A 244 11.61 9.55 -0.66
C ALA A 244 12.31 9.18 -1.98
N LYS A 245 11.60 8.58 -2.95
CA LYS A 245 12.13 8.34 -4.28
C LYS A 245 12.19 9.64 -5.09
N GLN A 246 12.95 9.63 -6.19
CA GLN A 246 13.01 10.76 -7.12
C GLN A 246 11.73 10.80 -7.97
N VAL A 247 10.78 11.64 -7.57
CA VAL A 247 9.60 11.98 -8.38
C VAL A 247 9.93 13.23 -9.19
N SER A 248 9.66 13.21 -10.50
CA SER A 248 9.90 14.37 -11.36
C SER A 248 9.02 15.56 -10.98
N ASP A 249 9.47 16.78 -11.29
CA ASP A 249 8.69 17.97 -10.94
C ASP A 249 7.35 18.01 -11.69
N GLY A 250 7.27 17.54 -12.93
CA GLY A 250 6.01 17.43 -13.68
C GLY A 250 5.01 16.46 -13.01
N GLU A 251 5.49 15.36 -12.42
CA GLU A 251 4.64 14.43 -11.66
C GLU A 251 4.19 15.03 -10.32
N LYS A 252 5.06 15.81 -9.65
CA LYS A 252 4.67 16.56 -8.45
C LYS A 252 3.60 17.61 -8.77
N GLU A 253 3.74 18.34 -9.88
CA GLU A 253 2.73 19.30 -10.35
C GLU A 253 1.42 18.60 -10.68
N THR A 254 1.46 17.44 -11.34
CA THR A 254 0.29 16.62 -11.60
C THR A 254 -0.43 16.25 -10.29
N PHE A 255 0.29 15.71 -9.31
CA PHE A 255 -0.26 15.44 -7.99
C PHE A 255 -0.88 16.66 -7.33
N LEU A 256 -0.16 17.81 -7.31
CA LEU A 256 -0.65 19.05 -6.71
C LEU A 256 -1.92 19.56 -7.39
N ARG A 257 -2.02 19.44 -8.71
CA ARG A 257 -3.25 19.76 -9.45
C ARG A 257 -4.40 18.85 -9.02
N LEU A 258 -4.18 17.53 -8.98
CA LEU A 258 -5.21 16.54 -8.62
C LEU A 258 -5.76 16.78 -7.21
N VAL A 259 -4.91 17.04 -6.21
CA VAL A 259 -5.36 17.28 -4.83
C VAL A 259 -6.07 18.63 -4.65
N ARG A 260 -5.75 19.64 -5.47
CA ARG A 260 -6.49 20.92 -5.48
C ARG A 260 -7.87 20.75 -6.11
N GLU A 261 -7.94 20.13 -7.27
CA GLU A 261 -9.19 19.95 -8.02
C GLU A 261 -10.17 19.03 -7.29
N SER A 262 -9.67 17.99 -6.59
CA SER A 262 -10.48 17.09 -5.75
C SER A 262 -10.85 17.66 -4.38
N GLY A 263 -10.26 18.79 -3.96
CA GLY A 263 -10.47 19.34 -2.62
C GLY A 263 -9.70 18.62 -1.50
N THR A 264 -8.79 17.68 -1.82
CA THR A 264 -8.06 16.88 -0.84
C THR A 264 -6.71 17.46 -0.40
N LEU A 265 -6.36 18.69 -0.85
CA LEU A 265 -5.07 19.33 -0.54
C LEU A 265 -4.78 19.41 0.97
N GLY A 266 -5.77 19.81 1.78
CA GLY A 266 -5.60 19.90 3.23
C GLY A 266 -5.26 18.58 3.87
N PHE A 267 -5.89 17.49 3.42
CA PHE A 267 -5.58 16.13 3.90
C PHE A 267 -4.16 15.70 3.47
N ALA A 268 -3.76 15.98 2.22
CA ALA A 268 -2.40 15.69 1.74
C ALA A 268 -1.33 16.41 2.58
N GLN A 269 -1.55 17.68 2.89
CA GLN A 269 -0.64 18.49 3.72
C GLN A 269 -0.56 17.94 5.16
N MET A 270 -1.70 17.55 5.75
CA MET A 270 -1.77 16.99 7.09
C MET A 270 -1.00 15.66 7.14
N MET A 271 -1.25 14.74 6.22
CA MET A 271 -0.56 13.43 6.19
C MET A 271 0.93 13.57 5.96
N THR A 272 1.35 14.44 5.04
CA THR A 272 2.77 14.72 4.80
C THR A 272 3.44 15.30 6.06
N LYS A 273 2.78 16.24 6.76
CA LYS A 273 3.31 16.80 8.00
C LYS A 273 3.46 15.75 9.10
N VAL A 274 2.47 14.86 9.26
CA VAL A 274 2.55 13.73 10.20
C VAL A 274 3.74 12.83 9.88
N CYS A 275 3.92 12.47 8.60
CA CYS A 275 5.06 11.66 8.15
C CYS A 275 6.40 12.33 8.47
N VAL A 276 6.56 13.61 8.15
CA VAL A 276 7.78 14.39 8.45
C VAL A 276 8.05 14.46 9.95
N CYS A 277 7.02 14.64 10.77
CA CYS A 277 7.19 14.76 12.22
C CYS A 277 7.61 13.44 12.90
N TYR A 278 7.11 12.29 12.43
CA TYR A 278 7.26 11.02 13.13
C TYR A 278 8.09 9.98 12.38
N LEU A 279 8.16 10.05 11.07
CA LEU A 279 8.92 9.11 10.24
C LEU A 279 10.08 9.78 9.48
N GLY A 280 10.18 11.11 9.57
CA GLY A 280 11.28 11.93 9.05
C GLY A 280 11.18 12.28 7.57
#